data_8a2baf0ead1329fdd9d0b835ac391351
#
_entry.id   8a2baf0ead1329fdd9d0b835ac391351
#
_cell.length_a   1.000
_cell.length_b   1.000
_cell.length_c   1.000
_cell.angle_alpha   90.00
_cell.angle_beta   90.00
_cell.angle_gamma   90.00
#
_symmetry.space_group_name_H-M   'P 1'
#
loop_
_entity.id
_entity.type
_entity.pdbx_description
1 polymer ?
#
loop_
_entity_poly.entity_id
_entity_poly.type
_entity_poly.pdbx_seq_one_letter_code
_entity_poly.pdbx_strand_id
1 'polypeptide(L)'
;LLDTWQSWLVGLSVSSIRAFRHTASVVALWTIGALSAQLEQVRESYDVAVKQRDAEARRTSSSSISNRTRLAHTAHKMEQLDTQRDTFDAHLDDLVTQVFGPRSRDFDAAIRLDCMEQLGQWLIVYPTQYMQTFYYKHLGAALSDPDASVRACALRGVHGVLRAAHAAQLAPFVEEHKARMMDMALYDTDMHVRSTALSLIHISEPTRQ
;
A
#
# COMPACT_ATOMS: atom_id res chain seq x y z
N LEU A 1 -1.53 -9.62 22.22
CA LEU A 1 -0.45 -8.62 22.27
C LEU A 1 -0.58 -7.61 21.12
N LEU A 2 -0.80 -8.06 19.89
CA LEU A 2 -0.95 -7.18 18.71
C LEU A 2 -2.18 -6.28 18.87
N ASP A 3 -3.33 -6.80 19.31
CA ASP A 3 -4.55 -6.03 19.57
C ASP A 3 -4.33 -4.88 20.55
N THR A 4 -3.63 -5.16 21.67
CA THR A 4 -3.32 -4.15 22.68
C THR A 4 -2.42 -3.06 22.10
N TRP A 5 -1.40 -3.45 21.36
CA TRP A 5 -0.49 -2.53 20.67
C TRP A 5 -1.23 -1.62 19.70
N GLN A 6 -2.07 -2.20 18.85
CA GLN A 6 -2.88 -1.50 17.88
C GLN A 6 -3.85 -0.51 18.53
N SER A 7 -4.54 -0.92 19.59
CA SER A 7 -5.42 -0.04 20.36
C SER A 7 -4.69 1.20 20.90
N TRP A 8 -3.45 1.03 21.37
CA TRP A 8 -2.61 2.15 21.81
C TRP A 8 -2.25 3.09 20.66
N LEU A 9 -1.84 2.54 19.50
CA LEU A 9 -1.50 3.35 18.33
C LEU A 9 -2.70 4.16 17.85
N VAL A 10 -3.87 3.55 17.76
CA VAL A 10 -5.12 4.22 17.38
C VAL A 10 -5.45 5.32 18.38
N GLY A 11 -5.45 5.02 19.68
CA GLY A 11 -5.75 6.00 20.72
C GLY A 11 -4.79 7.19 20.75
N LEU A 12 -3.49 6.95 20.60
CA LEU A 12 -2.48 8.01 20.58
C LEU A 12 -2.48 8.81 19.26
N SER A 13 -2.86 8.18 18.14
CA SER A 13 -2.95 8.86 16.84
C SER A 13 -4.02 9.96 16.79
N VAL A 14 -5.02 9.93 17.66
CA VAL A 14 -6.05 10.98 17.77
C VAL A 14 -5.76 12.01 18.87
N SER A 15 -4.60 11.93 19.53
CA SER A 15 -4.22 12.84 20.59
C SER A 15 -4.18 14.29 20.12
N SER A 16 -4.64 15.22 20.97
CA SER A 16 -4.48 16.66 20.78
C SER A 16 -3.00 17.10 20.85
N ILE A 17 -2.18 16.33 21.57
CA ILE A 17 -0.75 16.58 21.70
C ILE A 17 -0.04 16.12 20.42
N ARG A 18 0.50 17.08 19.66
CA ARG A 18 1.17 16.86 18.38
C ARG A 18 2.21 15.74 18.42
N ALA A 19 3.07 15.74 19.45
CA ALA A 19 4.15 14.78 19.57
C ALA A 19 3.62 13.33 19.64
N PHE A 20 2.59 13.09 20.46
CA PHE A 20 1.98 11.76 20.58
C PHE A 20 1.26 11.37 19.28
N ARG A 21 0.47 12.28 18.72
CA ARG A 21 -0.25 12.03 17.45
C ARG A 21 0.71 11.70 16.31
N HIS A 22 1.78 12.48 16.15
CA HIS A 22 2.76 12.26 15.09
C HIS A 22 3.52 10.95 15.30
N THR A 23 4.08 10.71 16.48
CA THR A 23 4.82 9.46 16.74
C THR A 23 3.94 8.23 16.54
N ALA A 24 2.72 8.24 17.07
CA ALA A 24 1.79 7.12 16.89
C ALA A 24 1.42 6.91 15.42
N SER A 25 1.23 7.98 14.66
CA SER A 25 0.96 7.91 13.22
C SER A 25 2.13 7.27 12.47
N VAL A 26 3.35 7.72 12.71
CA VAL A 26 4.55 7.15 12.07
C VAL A 26 4.70 5.67 12.40
N VAL A 27 4.56 5.30 13.67
CA VAL A 27 4.67 3.89 14.09
C VAL A 27 3.55 3.04 13.49
N ALA A 28 2.32 3.56 13.40
CA ALA A 28 1.22 2.85 12.75
C ALA A 28 1.48 2.64 11.25
N LEU A 29 1.99 3.67 10.55
CA LEU A 29 2.35 3.56 9.12
C LEU A 29 3.44 2.50 8.89
N TRP A 30 4.45 2.43 9.74
CA TRP A 30 5.47 1.38 9.70
C TRP A 30 4.88 -0.01 10.01
N THR A 31 3.95 -0.08 10.96
CA THR A 31 3.25 -1.33 11.28
C THR A 31 2.42 -1.83 10.09
N ILE A 32 1.72 -0.92 9.39
CA ILE A 32 1.00 -1.24 8.15
C ILE A 32 1.96 -1.83 7.10
N GLY A 33 3.12 -1.20 6.88
CA GLY A 33 4.15 -1.73 5.97
C GLY A 33 4.66 -3.11 6.36
N ALA A 34 4.90 -3.34 7.67
CA ALA A 34 5.33 -4.63 8.18
C ALA A 34 4.26 -5.73 8.03
N LEU A 35 2.99 -5.42 8.30
CA LEU A 35 1.87 -6.33 8.08
C LEU A 35 1.71 -6.68 6.60
N SER A 36 1.87 -5.70 5.71
CA SER A 36 1.82 -5.92 4.25
C SER A 36 2.93 -6.87 3.78
N ALA A 37 4.14 -6.72 4.33
CA ALA A 37 5.24 -7.64 4.04
C ALA A 37 4.94 -9.07 4.51
N GLN A 38 4.35 -9.22 5.69
CA GLN A 38 3.95 -10.54 6.21
C GLN A 38 2.83 -11.16 5.36
N LEU A 39 1.85 -10.36 4.93
CA LEU A 39 0.79 -10.82 4.03
C LEU A 39 1.33 -11.33 2.70
N GLU A 40 2.31 -10.66 2.11
CA GLU A 40 2.93 -11.13 0.87
C GLU A 40 3.66 -12.46 1.08
N GLN A 41 4.39 -12.63 2.18
CA GLN A 41 5.02 -13.92 2.53
C GLN A 41 4.00 -15.04 2.74
N VAL A 42 2.87 -14.75 3.36
CA VAL A 42 1.78 -15.71 3.54
C VAL A 42 1.17 -16.10 2.19
N ARG A 43 0.96 -15.14 1.28
CA ARG A 43 0.47 -15.39 -0.08
C ARG A 43 1.41 -16.27 -0.87
N GLU A 44 2.71 -15.96 -0.88
CA GLU A 44 3.73 -16.80 -1.55
C GLU A 44 3.74 -18.21 -0.98
N SER A 45 3.68 -18.36 0.36
CA SER A 45 3.65 -19.65 1.04
C SER A 45 2.39 -20.45 0.71
N TYR A 46 1.27 -19.77 0.57
CA TYR A 46 0.00 -20.37 0.16
C TYR A 46 0.05 -20.87 -1.28
N ASP A 47 0.57 -20.07 -2.21
CA ASP A 47 0.74 -20.45 -3.62
C ASP A 47 1.65 -21.68 -3.78
N VAL A 48 2.72 -21.75 -2.98
CA VAL A 48 3.60 -22.94 -2.94
C VAL A 48 2.83 -24.16 -2.43
N ALA A 49 2.04 -24.00 -1.37
CA ALA A 49 1.23 -25.09 -0.81
C ALA A 49 0.16 -25.59 -1.81
N VAL A 50 -0.47 -24.68 -2.57
CA VAL A 50 -1.43 -25.05 -3.65
C VAL A 50 -0.72 -25.86 -4.72
N LYS A 51 0.42 -25.40 -5.24
CA LYS A 51 1.20 -26.12 -6.26
C LYS A 51 1.63 -27.51 -5.76
N GLN A 52 2.03 -27.61 -4.50
CA GLN A 52 2.41 -28.88 -3.88
C GLN A 52 1.20 -29.84 -3.77
N ARG A 53 0.04 -29.36 -3.28
CA ARG A 53 -1.19 -30.14 -3.21
C ARG A 53 -1.58 -30.68 -4.61
N ASP A 54 -1.54 -29.83 -5.62
CA ASP A 54 -1.94 -30.20 -6.99
C ASP A 54 -0.96 -31.22 -7.61
N ALA A 55 0.34 -31.10 -7.32
CA ALA A 55 1.33 -32.09 -7.73
C ALA A 55 1.14 -33.45 -7.01
N GLU A 56 0.81 -33.45 -5.72
CA GLU A 56 0.50 -34.66 -4.97
C GLU A 56 -0.81 -35.33 -5.43
N ALA A 57 -1.84 -34.52 -5.70
CA ALA A 57 -3.12 -35.01 -6.24
C ALA A 57 -2.94 -35.71 -7.60
N ARG A 58 -2.10 -35.19 -8.49
CA ARG A 58 -1.80 -35.84 -9.79
C ARG A 58 -1.06 -37.16 -9.66
N ARG A 59 -0.29 -37.37 -8.59
CA ARG A 59 0.42 -38.61 -8.31
C ARG A 59 -0.45 -39.69 -7.67
N THR A 60 -1.68 -39.34 -7.28
CA THR A 60 -2.60 -40.20 -6.50
C THR A 60 -3.33 -41.26 -7.35
N SER A 61 -2.82 -41.65 -8.52
CA SER A 61 -3.29 -42.84 -9.23
C SER A 61 -2.94 -44.15 -8.47
N SER A 62 -2.11 -44.11 -7.42
CA SER A 62 -1.84 -45.23 -6.53
C SER A 62 -2.32 -44.88 -5.10
N SER A 63 -3.28 -45.66 -4.59
CA SER A 63 -3.96 -45.57 -3.29
C SER A 63 -3.04 -45.84 -2.08
N SER A 64 -1.93 -45.09 -1.92
CA SER A 64 -1.03 -45.30 -0.79
C SER A 64 -1.46 -44.42 0.42
N ILE A 65 -1.42 -45.02 1.61
CA ILE A 65 -1.73 -44.36 2.91
C ILE A 65 -0.81 -43.13 3.07
N SER A 66 0.45 -43.21 2.64
CA SER A 66 1.42 -42.11 2.68
C SER A 66 0.95 -40.87 1.90
N ASN A 67 0.26 -41.04 0.76
CA ASN A 67 -0.23 -39.92 -0.03
C ASN A 67 -1.41 -39.21 0.64
N ARG A 68 -2.30 -39.94 1.31
CA ARG A 68 -3.39 -39.35 2.09
C ARG A 68 -2.88 -38.51 3.24
N THR A 69 -1.86 -38.99 3.95
CA THR A 69 -1.24 -38.26 5.07
C THR A 69 -0.58 -36.96 4.58
N ARG A 70 0.10 -36.98 3.44
CA ARG A 70 0.69 -35.77 2.83
C ARG A 70 -0.36 -34.77 2.40
N LEU A 71 -1.40 -35.19 1.71
CA LEU A 71 -2.52 -34.33 1.33
C LEU A 71 -3.20 -33.70 2.55
N ALA A 72 -3.43 -34.47 3.60
CA ALA A 72 -4.00 -33.95 4.86
C ALA A 72 -3.08 -32.90 5.50
N HIS A 73 -1.77 -33.14 5.51
CA HIS A 73 -0.79 -32.19 6.05
C HIS A 73 -0.77 -30.87 5.22
N THR A 74 -0.76 -30.97 3.90
CA THR A 74 -0.79 -29.80 3.02
C THR A 74 -2.10 -29.01 3.17
N ALA A 75 -3.25 -29.70 3.29
CA ALA A 75 -4.54 -29.07 3.55
C ALA A 75 -4.55 -28.32 4.91
N HIS A 76 -4.04 -28.94 5.97
CA HIS A 76 -3.93 -28.28 7.28
C HIS A 76 -3.01 -27.06 7.23
N LYS A 77 -1.87 -27.14 6.53
CA LYS A 77 -0.98 -25.99 6.33
C LYS A 77 -1.69 -24.85 5.60
N MET A 78 -2.48 -25.14 4.57
CA MET A 78 -3.25 -24.12 3.85
C MET A 78 -4.28 -23.44 4.75
N GLU A 79 -5.00 -24.21 5.59
CA GLU A 79 -5.95 -23.69 6.57
C GLU A 79 -5.26 -22.75 7.60
N GLN A 80 -4.06 -23.12 8.06
CA GLN A 80 -3.27 -22.28 8.96
C GLN A 80 -2.86 -20.96 8.27
N LEU A 81 -2.42 -21.02 7.00
CA LEU A 81 -2.03 -19.84 6.24
C LEU A 81 -3.24 -18.93 5.95
N ASP A 82 -4.42 -19.49 5.66
CA ASP A 82 -5.66 -18.73 5.49
C ASP A 82 -6.06 -18.01 6.79
N THR A 83 -6.02 -18.70 7.93
CA THR A 83 -6.31 -18.09 9.23
C THR A 83 -5.32 -16.96 9.55
N GLN A 84 -4.05 -17.17 9.24
CA GLN A 84 -3.01 -16.16 9.45
C GLN A 84 -3.21 -14.95 8.54
N ARG A 85 -3.54 -15.17 7.25
CA ARG A 85 -3.88 -14.11 6.30
C ARG A 85 -5.05 -13.28 6.82
N ASP A 86 -6.16 -13.91 7.20
CA ASP A 86 -7.37 -13.23 7.65
C ASP A 86 -7.09 -12.40 8.91
N THR A 87 -6.22 -12.88 9.79
CA THR A 87 -5.80 -12.14 10.99
C THR A 87 -5.00 -10.88 10.60
N PHE A 88 -4.02 -11.00 9.69
CA PHE A 88 -3.21 -9.87 9.27
C PHE A 88 -4.02 -8.86 8.46
N ASP A 89 -4.91 -9.32 7.57
CA ASP A 89 -5.81 -8.46 6.80
C ASP A 89 -6.72 -7.63 7.74
N ALA A 90 -7.29 -8.25 8.78
CA ALA A 90 -8.13 -7.55 9.75
C ALA A 90 -7.35 -6.45 10.50
N HIS A 91 -6.14 -6.74 10.98
CA HIS A 91 -5.31 -5.74 11.65
C HIS A 91 -4.89 -4.61 10.72
N LEU A 92 -4.59 -4.93 9.47
CA LEU A 92 -4.20 -3.96 8.47
C LEU A 92 -5.36 -3.03 8.12
N ASP A 93 -6.54 -3.58 7.82
CA ASP A 93 -7.75 -2.80 7.52
C ASP A 93 -8.11 -1.84 8.66
N ASP A 94 -7.97 -2.30 9.89
CA ASP A 94 -8.25 -1.49 11.07
C ASP A 94 -7.27 -0.31 11.19
N LEU A 95 -5.95 -0.54 11.04
CA LEU A 95 -4.96 0.53 11.07
C LEU A 95 -5.11 1.50 9.90
N VAL A 96 -5.40 1.00 8.70
CA VAL A 96 -5.65 1.84 7.52
C VAL A 96 -6.88 2.72 7.74
N THR A 97 -7.95 2.16 8.25
CA THR A 97 -9.21 2.88 8.45
C THR A 97 -9.12 3.87 9.61
N GLN A 98 -8.52 3.47 10.74
CA GLN A 98 -8.52 4.29 11.96
C GLN A 98 -7.34 5.24 12.04
N VAL A 99 -6.22 4.96 11.37
CA VAL A 99 -5.03 5.83 11.44
C VAL A 99 -4.73 6.44 10.07
N PHE A 100 -4.38 5.66 9.04
CA PHE A 100 -3.96 6.23 7.75
C PHE A 100 -5.03 7.14 7.15
N GLY A 101 -6.29 6.71 7.07
CA GLY A 101 -7.39 7.49 6.49
C GLY A 101 -7.55 8.87 7.13
N PRO A 102 -7.70 8.98 8.45
CA PRO A 102 -7.77 10.27 9.15
C PRO A 102 -6.47 11.08 9.10
N ARG A 103 -5.30 10.44 9.25
CA ARG A 103 -4.02 11.15 9.34
C ARG A 103 -3.50 11.64 7.99
N SER A 104 -3.88 11.01 6.89
CA SER A 104 -3.63 11.55 5.55
C SER A 104 -4.31 12.92 5.29
N ARG A 105 -5.24 13.31 6.17
CA ARG A 105 -5.93 14.61 6.16
C ARG A 105 -5.70 15.40 7.45
N ASP A 106 -4.62 15.10 8.18
CA ASP A 106 -4.28 15.81 9.41
C ASP A 106 -4.05 17.30 9.12
N PHE A 107 -4.31 18.15 10.10
CA PHE A 107 -4.00 19.58 9.98
C PHE A 107 -2.48 19.85 9.96
N ASP A 108 -1.67 18.93 10.49
CA ASP A 108 -0.20 19.01 10.46
C ASP A 108 0.34 18.45 9.13
N ALA A 109 1.02 19.30 8.37
CA ALA A 109 1.59 18.93 7.08
C ALA A 109 2.65 17.81 7.18
N ALA A 110 3.41 17.75 8.28
CA ALA A 110 4.41 16.69 8.44
C ALA A 110 3.76 15.31 8.56
N ILE A 111 2.62 15.20 9.26
CA ILE A 111 1.87 13.92 9.36
C ILE A 111 1.29 13.54 8.00
N ARG A 112 0.74 14.50 7.24
CA ARG A 112 0.24 14.22 5.89
C ARG A 112 1.36 13.79 4.94
N LEU A 113 2.55 14.42 5.07
CA LEU A 113 3.74 14.06 4.29
C LEU A 113 4.15 12.61 4.55
N ASP A 114 4.28 12.21 5.81
CA ASP A 114 4.62 10.83 6.19
C ASP A 114 3.61 9.82 5.63
N CYS A 115 2.32 10.15 5.68
CA CYS A 115 1.27 9.30 5.08
C CYS A 115 1.46 9.15 3.57
N MET A 116 1.78 10.22 2.84
CA MET A 116 1.97 10.17 1.39
C MET A 116 3.28 9.46 1.01
N GLU A 117 4.32 9.61 1.80
CA GLU A 117 5.59 8.92 1.58
C GLU A 117 5.43 7.41 1.72
N GLN A 118 4.76 6.96 2.78
CA GLN A 118 4.48 5.54 2.98
C GLN A 118 3.52 5.00 1.90
N LEU A 119 2.47 5.74 1.55
CA LEU A 119 1.55 5.34 0.48
C LEU A 119 2.28 5.15 -0.85
N GLY A 120 3.18 6.07 -1.21
CA GLY A 120 4.00 5.96 -2.42
C GLY A 120 4.85 4.68 -2.44
N GLN A 121 5.43 4.31 -1.30
CA GLN A 121 6.19 3.06 -1.17
C GLN A 121 5.28 1.82 -1.27
N TRP A 122 4.12 1.82 -0.60
CA TRP A 122 3.19 0.69 -0.64
C TRP A 122 2.65 0.42 -2.05
N LEU A 123 2.34 1.48 -2.80
CA LEU A 123 1.89 1.35 -4.19
C LEU A 123 2.95 0.68 -5.09
N ILE A 124 4.24 0.91 -4.83
CA ILE A 124 5.33 0.32 -5.59
C ILE A 124 5.60 -1.13 -5.16
N VAL A 125 5.64 -1.37 -3.86
CA VAL A 125 6.08 -2.66 -3.28
C VAL A 125 4.95 -3.68 -3.21
N TYR A 126 3.71 -3.24 -2.93
CA TYR A 126 2.54 -4.10 -2.74
C TYR A 126 1.36 -3.69 -3.64
N PRO A 127 1.56 -3.66 -4.98
CA PRO A 127 0.56 -3.12 -5.91
C PRO A 127 -0.79 -3.83 -5.83
N THR A 128 -0.80 -5.14 -5.66
CA THR A 128 -2.03 -5.94 -5.56
C THR A 128 -2.93 -5.46 -4.43
N GLN A 129 -2.36 -4.96 -3.34
CA GLN A 129 -3.09 -4.52 -2.15
C GLN A 129 -3.47 -3.04 -2.20
N TYR A 130 -2.57 -2.19 -2.72
CA TYR A 130 -2.71 -0.73 -2.60
C TYR A 130 -3.17 -0.03 -3.88
N MET A 131 -3.14 -0.66 -5.05
CA MET A 131 -3.65 -0.05 -6.29
C MET A 131 -5.18 -0.16 -6.37
N GLN A 132 -5.86 0.52 -5.44
CA GLN A 132 -7.31 0.52 -5.29
C GLN A 132 -7.84 1.95 -5.17
N THR A 133 -9.11 2.14 -5.52
CA THR A 133 -9.79 3.45 -5.51
C THR A 133 -9.68 4.19 -4.18
N PHE A 134 -9.68 3.47 -3.05
CA PHE A 134 -9.53 4.07 -1.73
C PHE A 134 -8.21 4.86 -1.63
N TYR A 135 -7.08 4.24 -1.97
CA TYR A 135 -5.76 4.86 -1.89
C TYR A 135 -5.55 5.94 -2.94
N TYR A 136 -6.12 5.76 -4.13
CA TYR A 136 -6.07 6.77 -5.19
C TYR A 136 -6.79 8.07 -4.79
N LYS A 137 -7.88 8.00 -4.04
CA LYS A 137 -8.54 9.20 -3.50
C LYS A 137 -7.64 10.01 -2.57
N HIS A 138 -6.85 9.34 -1.72
CA HIS A 138 -5.90 10.02 -0.84
C HIS A 138 -4.73 10.62 -1.63
N LEU A 139 -4.19 9.89 -2.61
CA LEU A 139 -3.13 10.36 -3.49
C LEU A 139 -3.60 11.56 -4.34
N GLY A 140 -4.80 11.50 -4.92
CA GLY A 140 -5.39 12.59 -5.70
C GLY A 140 -5.64 13.85 -4.86
N ALA A 141 -6.14 13.68 -3.64
CA ALA A 141 -6.32 14.81 -2.71
C ALA A 141 -4.98 15.48 -2.37
N ALA A 142 -3.90 14.71 -2.21
CA ALA A 142 -2.58 15.22 -1.91
C ALA A 142 -1.94 16.04 -3.06
N LEU A 143 -2.35 15.83 -4.31
CA LEU A 143 -1.95 16.69 -5.43
C LEU A 143 -2.47 18.13 -5.30
N SER A 144 -3.48 18.36 -4.46
CA SER A 144 -4.06 19.68 -4.18
C SER A 144 -3.81 20.15 -2.75
N ASP A 145 -2.86 19.53 -2.05
CA ASP A 145 -2.52 19.90 -0.66
C ASP A 145 -1.99 21.34 -0.59
N PRO A 146 -2.33 22.10 0.47
CA PRO A 146 -1.80 23.43 0.67
C PRO A 146 -0.27 23.44 0.85
N ASP A 147 0.32 22.37 1.40
CA ASP A 147 1.77 22.26 1.59
C ASP A 147 2.48 21.71 0.36
N ALA A 148 3.51 22.40 -0.10
CA ALA A 148 4.27 22.04 -1.29
C ALA A 148 5.02 20.70 -1.14
N SER A 149 5.49 20.39 0.07
CA SER A 149 6.21 19.13 0.34
C SER A 149 5.31 17.92 0.17
N VAL A 150 4.04 18.04 0.60
CA VAL A 150 3.03 17.00 0.42
C VAL A 150 2.69 16.81 -1.05
N ARG A 151 2.48 17.93 -1.80
CA ARG A 151 2.24 17.86 -3.25
C ARG A 151 3.39 17.21 -4.01
N ALA A 152 4.62 17.63 -3.71
CA ALA A 152 5.82 17.04 -4.33
C ALA A 152 5.97 15.55 -3.98
N CYS A 153 5.64 15.14 -2.76
CA CYS A 153 5.66 13.76 -2.34
C CYS A 153 4.65 12.91 -3.10
N ALA A 154 3.42 13.38 -3.25
CA ALA A 154 2.39 12.71 -4.05
C ALA A 154 2.84 12.50 -5.51
N LEU A 155 3.41 13.54 -6.14
CA LEU A 155 3.97 13.44 -7.50
C LEU A 155 5.12 12.42 -7.58
N ARG A 156 6.02 12.38 -6.59
CA ARG A 156 7.09 11.36 -6.54
C ARG A 156 6.52 9.95 -6.40
N GLY A 157 5.46 9.76 -5.63
CA GLY A 157 4.76 8.49 -5.52
C GLY A 157 4.22 8.03 -6.88
N VAL A 158 3.48 8.90 -7.58
CA VAL A 158 2.98 8.63 -8.95
C VAL A 158 4.14 8.32 -9.90
N HIS A 159 5.19 9.12 -9.89
CA HIS A 159 6.37 8.92 -10.72
C HIS A 159 7.06 7.56 -10.45
N GLY A 160 7.19 7.18 -9.18
CA GLY A 160 7.76 5.89 -8.79
C GLY A 160 6.96 4.71 -9.34
N VAL A 161 5.63 4.76 -9.24
CA VAL A 161 4.74 3.70 -9.78
C VAL A 161 4.82 3.63 -11.31
N LEU A 162 4.86 4.78 -12.01
CA LEU A 162 4.97 4.78 -13.48
C LEU A 162 6.28 4.18 -13.98
N ARG A 163 7.35 4.22 -13.18
CA ARG A 163 8.63 3.57 -13.51
C ARG A 163 8.68 2.10 -13.11
N ALA A 164 7.76 1.66 -12.30
CA ALA A 164 7.65 0.27 -11.87
C ALA A 164 6.92 -0.59 -12.92
N ALA A 165 6.97 -1.91 -12.74
CA ALA A 165 6.31 -2.87 -13.63
C ALA A 165 4.76 -2.74 -13.68
N HIS A 166 4.17 -1.96 -12.79
CA HIS A 166 2.72 -1.83 -12.60
C HIS A 166 2.13 -0.53 -13.15
N ALA A 167 2.85 0.20 -13.98
CA ALA A 167 2.43 1.49 -14.57
C ALA A 167 1.04 1.45 -15.21
N ALA A 168 0.69 0.35 -15.89
CA ALA A 168 -0.60 0.19 -16.55
C ALA A 168 -1.80 0.24 -15.57
N GLN A 169 -1.61 -0.19 -14.32
CA GLN A 169 -2.68 -0.17 -13.31
C GLN A 169 -2.97 1.24 -12.79
N LEU A 170 -2.00 2.15 -12.91
CA LEU A 170 -2.14 3.55 -12.50
C LEU A 170 -2.70 4.44 -13.63
N ALA A 171 -2.78 3.96 -14.87
CA ALA A 171 -3.21 4.75 -16.02
C ALA A 171 -4.56 5.47 -15.83
N PRO A 172 -5.62 4.85 -15.25
CA PRO A 172 -6.89 5.54 -15.00
C PRO A 172 -6.73 6.74 -14.04
N PHE A 173 -5.91 6.59 -12.99
CA PHE A 173 -5.62 7.67 -12.06
C PHE A 173 -4.87 8.83 -12.74
N VAL A 174 -3.89 8.51 -13.59
CA VAL A 174 -3.11 9.54 -14.33
C VAL A 174 -4.02 10.33 -15.26
N GLU A 175 -4.90 9.66 -16.02
CA GLU A 175 -5.85 10.35 -16.90
C GLU A 175 -6.83 11.22 -16.12
N GLU A 176 -7.36 10.75 -15.00
CA GLU A 176 -8.27 11.52 -14.14
C GLU A 176 -7.61 12.80 -13.60
N HIS A 177 -6.32 12.73 -13.23
CA HIS A 177 -5.60 13.84 -12.61
C HIS A 177 -4.67 14.58 -13.55
N LYS A 178 -4.68 14.25 -14.86
CA LYS A 178 -3.78 14.84 -15.87
C LYS A 178 -3.84 16.36 -15.89
N ALA A 179 -5.03 16.95 -15.93
CA ALA A 179 -5.22 18.40 -15.91
C ALA A 179 -4.58 19.03 -14.67
N ARG A 180 -4.77 18.45 -13.49
CA ARG A 180 -4.17 18.95 -12.25
C ARG A 180 -2.63 18.86 -12.29
N MET A 181 -2.08 17.77 -12.77
CA MET A 181 -0.62 17.63 -12.90
C MET A 181 -0.02 18.63 -13.91
N MET A 182 -0.74 18.91 -14.99
CA MET A 182 -0.35 19.99 -15.96
C MET A 182 -0.36 21.38 -15.30
N ASP A 183 -1.41 21.70 -14.54
CA ASP A 183 -1.48 22.97 -13.80
C ASP A 183 -0.34 23.09 -12.78
N MET A 184 0.01 22.00 -12.09
CA MET A 184 1.16 21.98 -11.18
C MET A 184 2.48 22.23 -11.89
N ALA A 185 2.68 21.68 -13.09
CA ALA A 185 3.89 21.88 -13.87
C ALA A 185 4.05 23.35 -14.34
N LEU A 186 2.93 24.02 -14.64
CA LEU A 186 2.93 25.36 -15.20
C LEU A 186 2.84 26.46 -14.13
N TYR A 187 2.04 26.24 -13.09
CA TYR A 187 1.57 27.32 -12.21
C TYR A 187 1.81 27.09 -10.72
N ASP A 188 2.36 25.95 -10.28
CA ASP A 188 2.62 25.76 -8.85
C ASP A 188 3.60 26.81 -8.34
N THR A 189 3.36 27.31 -7.14
CA THR A 189 4.22 28.33 -6.51
C THR A 189 5.61 27.78 -6.18
N ASP A 190 5.72 26.49 -5.93
CA ASP A 190 6.97 25.82 -5.56
C ASP A 190 7.70 25.28 -6.81
N MET A 191 8.98 25.62 -6.95
CA MET A 191 9.80 25.21 -8.10
C MET A 191 10.05 23.70 -8.15
N HIS A 192 10.18 23.06 -6.98
CA HIS A 192 10.41 21.61 -6.90
C HIS A 192 9.16 20.83 -7.33
N VAL A 193 7.97 21.32 -6.95
CA VAL A 193 6.70 20.77 -7.42
C VAL A 193 6.60 20.87 -8.94
N ARG A 194 6.87 22.06 -9.51
CA ARG A 194 6.85 22.24 -10.99
C ARG A 194 7.79 21.29 -11.70
N SER A 195 9.04 21.20 -11.23
CA SER A 195 10.05 20.31 -11.83
C SER A 195 9.64 18.83 -11.76
N THR A 196 9.09 18.40 -10.62
CA THR A 196 8.65 17.01 -10.44
C THR A 196 7.45 16.69 -11.34
N ALA A 197 6.48 17.60 -11.44
CA ALA A 197 5.32 17.45 -12.31
C ALA A 197 5.72 17.39 -13.79
N LEU A 198 6.65 18.25 -14.22
CA LEU A 198 7.17 18.26 -15.60
C LEU A 198 7.86 16.93 -15.94
N SER A 199 8.69 16.40 -15.03
CA SER A 199 9.35 15.11 -15.21
C SER A 199 8.34 13.96 -15.35
N LEU A 200 7.23 14.02 -14.62
CA LEU A 200 6.17 13.02 -14.68
C LEU A 200 5.43 13.05 -16.02
N ILE A 201 5.14 14.24 -16.58
CA ILE A 201 4.49 14.40 -17.88
C ILE A 201 5.34 13.78 -18.98
N HIS A 202 6.65 13.99 -18.96
CA HIS A 202 7.57 13.41 -19.95
C HIS A 202 7.59 11.87 -19.94
N ILE A 203 7.31 11.25 -18.80
CA ILE A 203 7.24 9.78 -18.69
C ILE A 203 5.87 9.26 -19.15
N SER A 204 4.80 9.98 -18.83
CA SER A 204 3.43 9.57 -19.19
C SER A 204 3.11 9.78 -20.67
N GLU A 205 3.80 10.69 -21.35
CA GLU A 205 3.71 10.91 -22.79
C GLU A 205 5.04 10.53 -23.48
N PRO A 206 5.30 9.21 -23.72
CA PRO A 206 6.46 8.85 -24.50
C PRO A 206 6.33 9.50 -25.86
N THR A 207 7.30 10.37 -26.19
CA THR A 207 7.42 11.06 -27.47
C THR A 207 7.09 10.08 -28.60
N ARG A 208 5.99 10.34 -29.33
CA ARG A 208 5.74 9.71 -30.62
C ARG A 208 6.91 10.11 -31.53
N GLN A 209 7.91 9.23 -31.62
CA GLN A 209 8.86 9.21 -32.71
C GLN A 209 8.27 8.43 -33.86
#